data_814de9c8b5d24504435a1b9d0b31f651
#
_entry.id   814de9c8b5d24504435a1b9d0b31f651
#
_cell.length_a   1.000
_cell.length_b   1.000
_cell.length_c   1.000
_cell.angle_alpha   90.00
_cell.angle_beta   90.00
_cell.angle_gamma   90.00
#
_symmetry.space_group_name_H-M   'P 1'
#
loop_
_entity.id
_entity.type
_entity.pdbx_description
1 polymer ?
#
loop_
_entity_poly.entity_id
_entity_poly.type
_entity_poly.pdbx_seq_one_letter_code
_entity_poly.pdbx_strand_id
1 'polypeptide(L)'
;GDIAQACGAIQDISENHSEDQIHLLTTKPYFELFRKNPLIHNVILDKRLSRFNLIYLYLLMRTIKKKNFQKVYDLQNSSRTKFYKNILFPKVNFNTWSSSETTLPSNISKEEFDKGPVLNRFEHQLKTSGIKTEHTMKPDFSWAVINIDETIREFNLDKYIILFPFCSVHLTHKKWPHYNELIELIKNKYEDQIKVVVAPGPSEIDDAKNINAVSILDKDKALDISQLASLIKKSSFVIANDTGPAHMTAHLGV
;
A
#
# COMPACT_ATOMS: atom_id res chain seq x y z
N GLY A 1 2.03 -2.74 1.69
CA GLY A 1 2.50 -2.15 2.95
C GLY A 1 2.41 -0.65 2.90
N ASP A 2 3.37 0.00 2.30
CA ASP A 2 3.51 1.47 2.29
C ASP A 2 2.24 2.20 1.81
N ILE A 3 1.53 1.64 0.84
CA ILE A 3 0.29 2.21 0.32
C ILE A 3 -0.83 2.19 1.38
N ALA A 4 -1.01 1.08 2.09
CA ALA A 4 -2.02 1.00 3.15
C ALA A 4 -1.69 1.97 4.30
N GLN A 5 -0.42 2.11 4.66
CA GLN A 5 0.03 3.09 5.65
C GLN A 5 -0.17 4.54 5.19
N ALA A 6 -0.03 4.82 3.89
CA ALA A 6 -0.21 6.16 3.34
C ALA A 6 -1.68 6.60 3.23
N CYS A 7 -2.66 5.69 3.37
CA CYS A 7 -4.07 6.02 3.17
C CYS A 7 -4.58 7.10 4.14
N GLY A 8 -4.17 7.06 5.41
CA GLY A 8 -4.54 8.09 6.37
C GLY A 8 -3.97 9.46 6.01
N ALA A 9 -2.70 9.50 5.56
CA ALA A 9 -2.08 10.74 5.09
C ALA A 9 -2.77 11.28 3.82
N ILE A 10 -3.17 10.41 2.91
CA ILE A 10 -3.94 10.79 1.70
C ILE A 10 -5.31 11.34 2.10
N GLN A 11 -5.97 10.75 3.09
CA GLN A 11 -7.25 11.22 3.58
C GLN A 11 -7.10 12.61 4.21
N ASP A 12 -6.16 12.83 5.12
CA ASP A 12 -5.91 14.14 5.73
C ASP A 12 -5.59 15.21 4.67
N ILE A 13 -4.78 14.89 3.65
CA ILE A 13 -4.52 15.79 2.53
C ILE A 13 -5.84 16.14 1.82
N SER A 14 -6.66 15.15 1.50
CA SER A 14 -7.90 15.37 0.75
C SER A 14 -8.90 16.21 1.55
N GLU A 15 -9.05 15.97 2.85
CA GLU A 15 -9.96 16.72 3.71
C GLU A 15 -9.52 18.18 3.95
N ASN A 16 -8.20 18.41 4.09
CA ASN A 16 -7.67 19.78 4.19
C ASN A 16 -7.71 20.56 2.86
N HIS A 17 -7.90 19.85 1.75
CA HIS A 17 -8.03 20.40 0.40
C HIS A 17 -9.40 20.07 -0.20
N SER A 18 -10.47 20.18 0.58
CA SER A 18 -11.84 19.79 0.18
C SER A 18 -12.37 20.52 -1.06
N GLU A 19 -11.92 21.75 -1.30
CA GLU A 19 -12.28 22.54 -2.47
C GLU A 19 -11.34 22.32 -3.68
N ASP A 20 -10.26 21.55 -3.50
CA ASP A 20 -9.26 21.31 -4.52
C ASP A 20 -9.45 19.95 -5.22
N GLN A 21 -8.93 19.83 -6.43
CA GLN A 21 -8.88 18.55 -7.14
C GLN A 21 -7.64 17.75 -6.74
N ILE A 22 -7.83 16.64 -6.05
CA ILE A 22 -6.76 15.76 -5.64
C ILE A 22 -6.38 14.81 -6.78
N HIS A 23 -5.13 14.87 -7.21
CA HIS A 23 -4.56 13.98 -8.22
C HIS A 23 -3.48 13.11 -7.61
N LEU A 24 -3.52 11.81 -7.86
CA LEU A 24 -2.53 10.87 -7.35
C LEU A 24 -1.63 10.34 -8.49
N LEU A 25 -0.32 10.53 -8.36
CA LEU A 25 0.67 9.87 -9.22
C LEU A 25 1.09 8.54 -8.59
N THR A 26 0.81 7.44 -9.25
CA THR A 26 1.14 6.10 -8.74
C THR A 26 1.57 5.13 -9.83
N THR A 27 2.04 3.95 -9.43
CA THR A 27 2.51 2.90 -10.33
C THR A 27 1.40 1.93 -10.74
N LYS A 28 1.64 1.14 -11.78
CA LYS A 28 0.66 0.22 -12.37
C LYS A 28 -0.07 -0.68 -11.36
N PRO A 29 0.59 -1.29 -10.35
CA PRO A 29 -0.10 -2.17 -9.39
C PRO A 29 -1.19 -1.46 -8.57
N TYR A 30 -1.06 -0.15 -8.35
CA TYR A 30 -1.97 0.62 -7.51
C TYR A 30 -2.91 1.54 -8.31
N PHE A 31 -2.74 1.60 -9.62
CA PHE A 31 -3.51 2.51 -10.48
C PHE A 31 -5.01 2.21 -10.41
N GLU A 32 -5.39 0.95 -10.63
CA GLU A 32 -6.81 0.56 -10.60
C GLU A 32 -7.39 0.61 -9.18
N LEU A 33 -6.58 0.33 -8.16
CA LEU A 33 -6.98 0.47 -6.76
C LEU A 33 -7.41 1.92 -6.47
N PHE A 34 -6.55 2.90 -6.73
CA PHE A 34 -6.83 4.30 -6.42
C PHE A 34 -7.87 4.96 -7.32
N ARG A 35 -8.14 4.42 -8.51
CA ARG A 35 -9.28 4.86 -9.32
C ARG A 35 -10.64 4.62 -8.65
N LYS A 36 -10.70 3.70 -7.70
CA LYS A 36 -11.90 3.41 -6.91
C LYS A 36 -11.97 4.22 -5.62
N ASN A 37 -10.90 4.95 -5.27
CA ASN A 37 -10.87 5.74 -4.04
C ASN A 37 -11.71 7.02 -4.22
N PRO A 38 -12.75 7.25 -3.40
CA PRO A 38 -13.66 8.40 -3.55
C PRO A 38 -12.99 9.75 -3.30
N LEU A 39 -11.86 9.78 -2.62
CA LEU A 39 -11.11 11.00 -2.29
C LEU A 39 -10.20 11.47 -3.44
N ILE A 40 -10.01 10.66 -4.47
CA ILE A 40 -9.07 10.92 -5.56
C ILE A 40 -9.83 11.29 -6.83
N HIS A 41 -9.69 12.53 -7.29
CA HIS A 41 -10.34 13.01 -8.52
C HIS A 41 -9.75 12.41 -9.78
N ASN A 42 -8.45 12.18 -9.80
CA ASN A 42 -7.78 11.56 -10.97
C ASN A 42 -6.49 10.86 -10.57
N VAL A 43 -6.24 9.72 -11.18
CA VAL A 43 -5.00 8.95 -11.00
C VAL A 43 -4.13 9.08 -12.23
N ILE A 44 -2.87 9.44 -12.04
CA ILE A 44 -1.85 9.54 -13.09
C ILE A 44 -0.92 8.34 -12.99
N LEU A 45 -0.76 7.61 -14.10
CA LEU A 45 0.08 6.42 -14.13
C LEU A 45 1.55 6.77 -14.35
N ASP A 46 2.38 6.46 -13.35
CA ASP A 46 3.83 6.36 -13.52
C ASP A 46 4.23 4.95 -13.98
N LYS A 47 4.63 4.80 -15.23
CA LYS A 47 5.12 3.54 -15.78
C LYS A 47 6.51 3.15 -15.26
N ARG A 48 7.18 4.03 -14.55
CA ARG A 48 8.54 3.85 -14.02
C ARG A 48 9.56 3.41 -15.07
N LEU A 49 9.43 3.88 -16.30
CA LEU A 49 10.43 3.61 -17.34
C LEU A 49 11.77 4.26 -16.98
N SER A 50 12.83 3.88 -17.70
CA SER A 50 14.17 4.42 -17.49
C SER A 50 14.15 5.96 -17.43
N ARG A 51 15.00 6.54 -16.56
CA ARG A 51 15.22 8.00 -16.48
C ARG A 51 15.84 8.58 -17.75
N PHE A 52 16.36 7.74 -18.63
CA PHE A 52 16.87 8.13 -19.96
C PHE A 52 15.83 8.05 -21.06
N ASN A 53 14.61 7.58 -20.79
CA ASN A 53 13.51 7.60 -21.75
C ASN A 53 12.89 9.00 -21.82
N LEU A 54 13.50 9.86 -22.63
CA LEU A 54 13.11 11.28 -22.75
C LEU A 54 11.69 11.46 -23.29
N ILE A 55 11.23 10.57 -24.19
CA ILE A 55 9.85 10.61 -24.70
C ILE A 55 8.86 10.38 -23.58
N TYR A 56 9.08 9.36 -22.76
CA TYR A 56 8.24 9.08 -21.60
C TYR A 56 8.24 10.25 -20.61
N LEU A 57 9.40 10.78 -20.28
CA LEU A 57 9.52 11.91 -19.35
C LEU A 57 8.81 13.16 -19.89
N TYR A 58 8.93 13.43 -21.19
CA TYR A 58 8.24 14.54 -21.83
C TYR A 58 6.71 14.37 -21.75
N LEU A 59 6.19 13.19 -22.06
CA LEU A 59 4.76 12.89 -21.98
C LEU A 59 4.23 13.01 -20.55
N LEU A 60 4.96 12.48 -19.57
CA LEU A 60 4.62 12.60 -18.15
C LEU A 60 4.63 14.08 -17.71
N MET A 61 5.67 14.83 -18.07
CA MET A 61 5.76 16.26 -17.79
C MET A 61 4.61 17.02 -18.41
N ARG A 62 4.24 16.73 -19.66
CA ARG A 62 3.11 17.37 -20.35
C ARG A 62 1.79 17.10 -19.61
N THR A 63 1.59 15.87 -19.13
CA THR A 63 0.40 15.50 -18.34
C THR A 63 0.34 16.28 -17.04
N ILE A 64 1.46 16.37 -16.32
CA ILE A 64 1.57 17.09 -15.05
C ILE A 64 1.36 18.61 -15.24
N LYS A 65 2.05 19.21 -16.21
CA LYS A 65 1.95 20.66 -16.47
C LYS A 65 0.55 21.12 -16.84
N LYS A 66 -0.22 20.30 -17.57
CA LYS A 66 -1.61 20.62 -17.93
C LYS A 66 -2.52 20.81 -16.72
N LYS A 67 -2.17 20.23 -15.57
CA LYS A 67 -2.99 20.26 -14.34
C LYS A 67 -2.68 21.46 -13.45
N ASN A 68 -1.58 22.18 -13.69
CA ASN A 68 -1.17 23.38 -12.95
C ASN A 68 -1.24 23.23 -11.42
N PHE A 69 -0.57 22.18 -10.89
CA PHE A 69 -0.60 21.89 -9.47
C PHE A 69 -0.05 23.03 -8.61
N GLN A 70 -0.80 23.43 -7.59
CA GLN A 70 -0.42 24.46 -6.62
C GLN A 70 0.42 23.86 -5.49
N LYS A 71 0.16 22.61 -5.09
CA LYS A 71 0.84 21.91 -4.00
C LYS A 71 1.11 20.46 -4.40
N VAL A 72 2.23 19.92 -3.95
CA VAL A 72 2.62 18.52 -4.14
C VAL A 72 3.03 17.93 -2.80
N TYR A 73 2.49 16.78 -2.47
CA TYR A 73 2.87 15.98 -1.30
C TYR A 73 3.57 14.70 -1.76
N ASP A 74 4.87 14.62 -1.54
CA ASP A 74 5.67 13.42 -1.85
C ASP A 74 5.71 12.49 -0.63
N LEU A 75 4.80 11.52 -0.60
CA LEU A 75 4.74 10.52 0.46
C LEU A 75 5.70 9.35 0.24
N GLN A 76 6.27 9.22 -0.98
CA GLN A 76 7.21 8.15 -1.27
C GLN A 76 8.65 8.48 -0.85
N ASN A 77 9.06 9.75 -0.93
CA ASN A 77 10.37 10.26 -0.52
C ASN A 77 11.56 9.48 -1.10
N SER A 78 11.46 9.05 -2.37
CA SER A 78 12.45 8.23 -3.05
C SER A 78 13.38 9.05 -3.94
N SER A 79 14.53 8.47 -4.33
CA SER A 79 15.43 9.09 -5.31
C SER A 79 14.73 9.37 -6.65
N ARG A 80 13.65 8.63 -6.97
CA ARG A 80 12.86 8.85 -8.18
C ARG A 80 11.95 10.05 -8.04
N THR A 81 11.30 10.23 -6.92
CA THR A 81 10.44 11.40 -6.68
C THR A 81 11.28 12.68 -6.58
N LYS A 82 12.48 12.60 -6.00
CA LYS A 82 13.47 13.70 -6.04
C LYS A 82 13.86 14.08 -7.48
N PHE A 83 14.10 13.09 -8.33
CA PHE A 83 14.35 13.31 -9.76
C PHE A 83 13.14 13.96 -10.45
N TYR A 84 11.92 13.53 -10.15
CA TYR A 84 10.71 14.15 -10.70
C TYR A 84 10.53 15.59 -10.23
N LYS A 85 10.77 15.89 -8.95
CA LYS A 85 10.76 17.25 -8.43
C LYS A 85 11.62 18.18 -9.29
N ASN A 86 12.86 17.77 -9.59
CA ASN A 86 13.80 18.60 -10.30
C ASN A 86 13.48 18.80 -11.79
N ILE A 87 12.88 17.80 -12.46
CA ILE A 87 12.66 17.79 -13.92
C ILE A 87 11.22 18.11 -14.28
N LEU A 88 10.26 17.51 -13.59
CA LEU A 88 8.84 17.66 -13.94
C LEU A 88 8.21 18.90 -13.29
N PHE A 89 8.78 19.38 -12.17
CA PHE A 89 8.29 20.51 -11.40
C PHE A 89 9.36 21.60 -11.20
N PRO A 90 10.02 22.09 -12.25
CA PRO A 90 11.17 22.98 -12.10
C PRO A 90 10.84 24.35 -11.48
N LYS A 91 9.56 24.74 -11.41
CA LYS A 91 9.10 25.99 -10.79
C LYS A 91 8.50 25.81 -9.40
N VAL A 92 8.44 24.58 -8.90
CA VAL A 92 7.89 24.29 -7.57
C VAL A 92 8.95 24.64 -6.52
N ASN A 93 8.68 25.65 -5.70
CA ASN A 93 9.53 26.03 -4.57
C ASN A 93 9.27 25.11 -3.34
N PHE A 94 10.02 25.32 -2.26
CA PHE A 94 9.87 24.53 -1.02
C PHE A 94 8.48 24.64 -0.41
N ASN A 95 7.78 25.78 -0.58
CA ASN A 95 6.44 25.98 -0.04
C ASN A 95 5.37 25.18 -0.78
N THR A 96 5.65 24.76 -2.00
CA THR A 96 4.72 24.02 -2.87
C THR A 96 5.04 22.53 -2.96
N TRP A 97 6.23 22.08 -2.51
CA TRP A 97 6.62 20.66 -2.46
C TRP A 97 6.88 20.22 -1.04
N SER A 98 6.00 19.39 -0.52
CA SER A 98 6.12 18.74 0.79
C SER A 98 6.72 17.34 0.64
N SER A 99 7.81 17.06 1.34
CA SER A 99 8.46 15.75 1.42
C SER A 99 9.19 15.63 2.76
N SER A 100 9.65 14.44 3.13
CA SER A 100 10.49 14.29 4.33
C SER A 100 11.76 15.16 4.27
N GLU A 101 12.30 15.40 3.07
CA GLU A 101 13.48 16.27 2.89
C GLU A 101 13.17 17.75 3.13
N THR A 102 12.01 18.24 2.70
CA THR A 102 11.61 19.66 2.83
C THR A 102 11.01 20.01 4.19
N THR A 103 10.65 19.02 4.97
CA THR A 103 10.03 19.17 6.30
C THR A 103 10.89 18.56 7.40
N LEU A 104 12.17 18.27 7.12
CA LEU A 104 13.08 17.65 8.08
C LEU A 104 13.21 18.50 9.34
N PRO A 105 13.12 17.91 10.55
CA PRO A 105 13.33 18.64 11.79
C PRO A 105 14.75 19.23 11.85
N SER A 106 14.89 20.38 12.51
CA SER A 106 16.21 20.97 12.77
C SER A 106 17.10 19.99 13.52
N ASN A 107 18.34 19.87 13.11
CA ASN A 107 19.39 19.06 13.76
C ASN A 107 19.25 17.52 13.65
N ILE A 108 18.35 17.02 12.78
CA ILE A 108 18.24 15.58 12.48
C ILE A 108 18.61 15.35 11.02
N SER A 109 19.46 14.36 10.75
CA SER A 109 19.77 13.97 9.38
C SER A 109 18.58 13.22 8.75
N LYS A 110 18.47 13.28 7.40
CA LYS A 110 17.44 12.52 6.69
C LYS A 110 17.55 11.01 6.95
N GLU A 111 18.77 10.50 7.05
CA GLU A 111 19.03 9.08 7.32
C GLU A 111 18.52 8.66 8.71
N GLU A 112 18.68 9.50 9.71
CA GLU A 112 18.18 9.27 11.05
C GLU A 112 16.65 9.39 11.09
N PHE A 113 16.09 10.41 10.48
CA PHE A 113 14.64 10.61 10.38
C PHE A 113 13.95 9.44 9.69
N ASP A 114 14.56 8.88 8.62
CA ASP A 114 13.99 7.77 7.86
C ASP A 114 14.00 6.43 8.62
N LYS A 115 14.74 6.32 9.75
CA LYS A 115 14.66 5.15 10.65
C LYS A 115 13.40 5.15 11.52
N GLY A 116 12.74 6.28 11.68
CA GLY A 116 11.51 6.39 12.46
C GLY A 116 10.32 5.68 11.81
N PRO A 117 9.26 5.40 12.59
CA PRO A 117 8.03 4.79 12.09
C PRO A 117 7.42 5.60 10.94
N VAL A 118 6.92 4.92 9.90
CA VAL A 118 6.41 5.56 8.68
C VAL A 118 5.27 6.54 8.97
N LEU A 119 4.32 6.16 9.82
CA LEU A 119 3.17 7.02 10.17
C LEU A 119 3.62 8.30 10.86
N ASN A 120 4.58 8.22 11.78
CA ASN A 120 5.13 9.40 12.47
C ASN A 120 5.82 10.36 11.48
N ARG A 121 6.52 9.81 10.47
CA ARG A 121 7.15 10.60 9.41
C ARG A 121 6.12 11.32 8.54
N PHE A 122 5.03 10.64 8.18
CA PHE A 122 3.91 11.26 7.48
C PHE A 122 3.25 12.34 8.31
N GLU A 123 2.96 12.07 9.57
CA GLU A 123 2.36 13.05 10.47
C GLU A 123 3.22 14.30 10.60
N HIS A 124 4.52 14.14 10.84
CA HIS A 124 5.46 15.24 10.90
C HIS A 124 5.50 16.04 9.59
N GLN A 125 5.61 15.36 8.44
CA GLN A 125 5.62 15.99 7.13
C GLN A 125 4.35 16.82 6.89
N LEU A 126 3.19 16.27 7.18
CA LEU A 126 1.91 16.93 6.95
C LEU A 126 1.70 18.11 7.89
N LYS A 127 1.94 17.96 9.19
CA LYS A 127 1.84 19.06 10.17
C LYS A 127 2.77 20.22 9.82
N THR A 128 4.02 19.94 9.46
CA THR A 128 4.99 20.95 9.02
C THR A 128 4.55 21.66 7.72
N SER A 129 3.74 20.98 6.90
CA SER A 129 3.17 21.54 5.67
C SER A 129 1.83 22.28 5.88
N GLY A 130 1.38 22.43 7.14
CA GLY A 130 0.14 23.11 7.49
C GLY A 130 -1.13 22.27 7.37
N ILE A 131 -1.00 20.93 7.26
CA ILE A 131 -2.13 20.00 7.20
C ILE A 131 -2.52 19.60 8.62
N LYS A 132 -3.81 19.67 8.95
CA LYS A 132 -4.37 19.07 10.16
C LYS A 132 -4.43 17.56 9.97
N THR A 133 -3.81 16.80 10.86
CA THR A 133 -3.74 15.34 10.78
C THR A 133 -4.71 14.71 11.81
N GLU A 134 -5.70 13.96 11.30
CA GLU A 134 -6.66 13.21 12.10
C GLU A 134 -6.60 11.71 11.78
N HIS A 135 -6.29 11.36 10.53
CA HIS A 135 -6.32 9.99 9.99
C HIS A 135 -4.93 9.40 9.78
N THR A 136 -3.89 10.23 9.66
CA THR A 136 -2.51 9.78 9.37
C THR A 136 -2.03 8.70 10.33
N MET A 137 -2.31 8.84 11.64
CA MET A 137 -1.88 7.85 12.66
C MET A 137 -2.84 6.66 12.80
N LYS A 138 -4.00 6.69 12.14
CA LYS A 138 -5.00 5.63 12.14
C LYS A 138 -5.55 5.41 10.72
N PRO A 139 -4.69 4.97 9.78
CA PRO A 139 -5.13 4.77 8.41
C PRO A 139 -6.30 3.78 8.34
N ASP A 140 -7.31 4.10 7.52
CA ASP A 140 -8.40 3.19 7.17
C ASP A 140 -8.23 2.72 5.73
N PHE A 141 -8.21 1.40 5.54
CA PHE A 141 -8.10 0.78 4.23
C PHE A 141 -9.43 0.16 3.77
N SER A 142 -10.53 0.38 4.51
CA SER A 142 -11.85 -0.22 4.24
C SER A 142 -12.44 0.21 2.90
N TRP A 143 -12.08 1.37 2.37
CA TRP A 143 -12.51 1.84 1.05
C TRP A 143 -12.05 0.94 -0.10
N ALA A 144 -11.03 0.10 0.11
CA ALA A 144 -10.51 -0.84 -0.88
C ALA A 144 -11.35 -2.14 -0.96
N VAL A 145 -12.21 -2.39 0.02
CA VAL A 145 -13.02 -3.63 0.12
C VAL A 145 -14.10 -3.67 -0.96
N ILE A 146 -14.24 -4.82 -1.60
CA ILE A 146 -15.25 -5.10 -2.62
C ILE A 146 -16.03 -6.37 -2.27
N ASN A 147 -17.11 -6.67 -2.98
CA ASN A 147 -17.80 -7.94 -2.84
C ASN A 147 -16.94 -9.08 -3.44
N ILE A 148 -16.73 -10.15 -2.65
CA ILE A 148 -16.01 -11.38 -3.03
C ILE A 148 -16.83 -12.64 -2.72
N ASP A 149 -18.17 -12.54 -2.69
CA ASP A 149 -19.02 -13.67 -2.31
C ASP A 149 -18.87 -14.88 -3.23
N GLU A 150 -18.50 -14.68 -4.49
CA GLU A 150 -18.17 -15.78 -5.41
C GLU A 150 -16.92 -16.54 -4.92
N THR A 151 -15.85 -15.85 -4.59
CA THR A 151 -14.63 -16.45 -4.03
C THR A 151 -14.92 -17.17 -2.71
N ILE A 152 -15.71 -16.55 -1.81
CA ILE A 152 -16.12 -17.15 -0.54
C ILE A 152 -16.86 -18.48 -0.77
N ARG A 153 -17.79 -18.53 -1.73
CA ARG A 153 -18.54 -19.74 -2.08
C ARG A 153 -17.68 -20.80 -2.76
N GLU A 154 -16.86 -20.40 -3.74
CA GLU A 154 -15.98 -21.28 -4.50
C GLU A 154 -15.05 -22.07 -3.58
N PHE A 155 -14.46 -21.39 -2.59
CA PHE A 155 -13.52 -22.00 -1.64
C PHE A 155 -14.19 -22.45 -0.33
N ASN A 156 -15.51 -22.34 -0.17
CA ASN A 156 -16.29 -22.68 1.04
C ASN A 156 -15.68 -22.04 2.31
N LEU A 157 -15.55 -20.69 2.32
CA LEU A 157 -14.90 -19.92 3.36
C LEU A 157 -15.91 -19.36 4.39
N ASP A 158 -16.46 -20.20 5.28
CA ASP A 158 -17.31 -19.72 6.39
C ASP A 158 -16.48 -19.10 7.50
N LYS A 159 -15.59 -19.90 8.11
CA LYS A 159 -14.63 -19.44 9.12
C LYS A 159 -13.24 -19.82 8.66
N TYR A 160 -12.37 -18.86 8.57
CA TYR A 160 -11.02 -19.12 8.08
C TYR A 160 -9.97 -18.18 8.69
N ILE A 161 -8.75 -18.73 8.76
CA ILE A 161 -7.53 -18.02 9.12
C ILE A 161 -6.72 -17.85 7.85
N ILE A 162 -6.21 -16.64 7.60
CA ILE A 162 -5.29 -16.41 6.49
C ILE A 162 -3.85 -16.39 7.00
N LEU A 163 -2.98 -17.10 6.32
CA LEU A 163 -1.55 -17.04 6.55
C LEU A 163 -0.85 -16.32 5.40
N PHE A 164 0.09 -15.45 5.73
CA PHE A 164 0.99 -14.79 4.76
C PHE A 164 2.43 -15.20 5.03
N PRO A 165 2.84 -16.41 4.57
CA PRO A 165 4.14 -17.01 4.87
C PRO A 165 5.27 -16.46 4.00
N PHE A 166 4.94 -15.65 2.99
CA PHE A 166 5.89 -15.16 2.00
C PHE A 166 6.44 -13.78 2.38
N CYS A 167 7.53 -13.40 1.75
CA CYS A 167 8.11 -12.08 1.86
C CYS A 167 8.88 -11.74 0.57
N SER A 168 9.23 -10.46 0.39
CA SER A 168 10.07 -10.05 -0.72
C SER A 168 11.38 -10.84 -0.77
N VAL A 169 11.84 -11.20 -1.97
CA VAL A 169 13.08 -11.96 -2.22
C VAL A 169 14.30 -11.33 -1.53
N HIS A 170 14.31 -10.00 -1.38
CA HIS A 170 15.39 -9.28 -0.71
C HIS A 170 15.28 -9.25 0.83
N LEU A 171 14.20 -9.78 1.40
CA LEU A 171 13.90 -9.75 2.84
C LEU A 171 13.66 -11.15 3.42
N THR A 172 14.39 -12.15 2.93
CA THR A 172 14.25 -13.55 3.34
C THR A 172 14.41 -13.78 4.83
N HIS A 173 15.19 -12.92 5.51
CA HIS A 173 15.35 -12.94 6.98
C HIS A 173 14.05 -12.68 7.76
N LYS A 174 13.02 -12.13 7.11
CA LYS A 174 11.67 -11.93 7.69
C LYS A 174 10.79 -13.17 7.57
N LYS A 175 11.19 -14.19 6.82
CA LYS A 175 10.41 -15.39 6.59
C LYS A 175 10.49 -16.32 7.81
N TRP A 176 9.38 -16.47 8.52
CA TRP A 176 9.27 -17.48 9.57
C TRP A 176 9.13 -18.87 8.94
N PRO A 177 9.95 -19.88 9.31
CA PRO A 177 10.00 -21.15 8.60
C PRO A 177 8.91 -22.17 9.00
N HIS A 178 8.22 -21.98 10.13
CA HIS A 178 7.36 -22.99 10.76
C HIS A 178 5.87 -22.85 10.44
N TYR A 179 5.51 -22.35 9.25
CA TYR A 179 4.11 -22.19 8.87
C TYR A 179 3.40 -23.53 8.71
N ASN A 180 4.05 -24.58 8.19
CA ASN A 180 3.42 -25.88 8.03
C ASN A 180 3.17 -26.56 9.37
N GLU A 181 4.08 -26.46 10.32
CA GLU A 181 3.89 -26.94 11.69
C GLU A 181 2.73 -26.20 12.38
N LEU A 182 2.63 -24.89 12.19
CA LEU A 182 1.51 -24.10 12.70
C LEU A 182 0.18 -24.54 12.09
N ILE A 183 0.14 -24.81 10.79
CA ILE A 183 -1.07 -25.31 10.12
C ILE A 183 -1.54 -26.62 10.73
N GLU A 184 -0.63 -27.57 10.97
CA GLU A 184 -0.97 -28.85 11.60
C GLU A 184 -1.49 -28.65 13.04
N LEU A 185 -0.89 -27.74 13.81
CA LEU A 185 -1.38 -27.42 15.15
C LEU A 185 -2.78 -26.81 15.13
N ILE A 186 -3.07 -25.92 14.17
CA ILE A 186 -4.42 -25.31 14.01
C ILE A 186 -5.42 -26.40 13.62
N LYS A 187 -5.12 -27.24 12.64
CA LYS A 187 -5.99 -28.33 12.19
C LYS A 187 -6.29 -29.30 13.33
N ASN A 188 -5.27 -29.73 14.08
CA ASN A 188 -5.44 -30.64 15.19
C ASN A 188 -6.29 -30.05 16.33
N LYS A 189 -6.22 -28.74 16.56
CA LYS A 189 -6.95 -28.06 17.63
C LYS A 189 -8.38 -27.75 17.27
N TYR A 190 -8.65 -27.35 16.04
CA TYR A 190 -9.94 -26.84 15.61
C TYR A 190 -10.66 -27.76 14.63
N GLU A 191 -10.00 -28.85 14.19
CA GLU A 191 -10.51 -29.81 13.22
C GLU A 191 -11.05 -29.09 11.97
N ASP A 192 -12.24 -29.43 11.49
CA ASP A 192 -12.86 -28.80 10.31
C ASP A 192 -13.63 -27.50 10.63
N GLN A 193 -13.57 -27.00 11.88
CA GLN A 193 -14.31 -25.81 12.29
C GLN A 193 -13.72 -24.52 11.72
N ILE A 194 -12.42 -24.52 11.40
CA ILE A 194 -11.71 -23.36 10.87
C ILE A 194 -10.82 -23.79 9.70
N LYS A 195 -11.06 -23.21 8.54
CA LYS A 195 -10.22 -23.43 7.36
C LYS A 195 -8.94 -22.59 7.44
N VAL A 196 -7.80 -23.15 7.11
CA VAL A 196 -6.53 -22.41 6.97
C VAL A 196 -6.25 -22.19 5.50
N VAL A 197 -6.03 -20.94 5.12
CA VAL A 197 -5.79 -20.54 3.72
C VAL A 197 -4.56 -19.65 3.57
N VAL A 198 -4.00 -19.59 2.38
CA VAL A 198 -2.98 -18.62 1.97
C VAL A 198 -3.48 -17.82 0.77
N ALA A 199 -3.04 -16.59 0.64
CA ALA A 199 -3.33 -15.75 -0.53
C ALA A 199 -2.00 -15.25 -1.11
N PRO A 200 -1.35 -16.03 -2.00
CA PRO A 200 -0.04 -15.71 -2.54
C PRO A 200 -0.10 -14.51 -3.49
N GLY A 201 0.97 -13.72 -3.50
CA GLY A 201 1.20 -12.72 -4.54
C GLY A 201 1.58 -13.35 -5.89
N PRO A 202 1.63 -12.55 -6.98
CA PRO A 202 1.86 -13.08 -8.33
C PRO A 202 3.17 -13.89 -8.50
N SER A 203 4.20 -13.57 -7.73
CA SER A 203 5.50 -14.27 -7.75
C SER A 203 5.60 -15.41 -6.73
N GLU A 204 4.55 -15.65 -5.93
CA GLU A 204 4.56 -16.56 -4.79
C GLU A 204 3.66 -17.79 -5.01
N ILE A 205 2.96 -17.87 -6.16
CA ILE A 205 1.99 -18.94 -6.46
C ILE A 205 2.66 -20.33 -6.45
N ASP A 206 3.85 -20.42 -7.01
CA ASP A 206 4.58 -21.69 -7.04
C ASP A 206 5.11 -22.09 -5.64
N ASP A 207 5.59 -21.12 -4.87
CA ASP A 207 6.03 -21.35 -3.49
C ASP A 207 4.85 -21.76 -2.59
N ALA A 208 3.65 -21.28 -2.87
CA ALA A 208 2.45 -21.62 -2.11
C ALA A 208 2.07 -23.10 -2.22
N LYS A 209 2.50 -23.80 -3.26
CA LYS A 209 2.32 -25.28 -3.39
C LYS A 209 3.03 -26.06 -2.30
N ASN A 210 4.04 -25.47 -1.65
CA ASN A 210 4.78 -26.07 -0.54
C ASN A 210 4.17 -25.76 0.83
N ILE A 211 3.05 -25.04 0.88
CA ILE A 211 2.31 -24.73 2.12
C ILE A 211 1.10 -25.65 2.22
N ASN A 212 0.92 -26.32 3.36
CA ASN A 212 -0.15 -27.30 3.59
C ASN A 212 -1.53 -26.66 3.80
N ALA A 213 -1.80 -25.56 3.11
CA ALA A 213 -3.05 -24.79 3.17
C ALA A 213 -3.63 -24.55 1.77
N VAL A 214 -4.92 -24.25 1.70
CA VAL A 214 -5.59 -23.93 0.44
C VAL A 214 -5.13 -22.56 -0.06
N SER A 215 -4.65 -22.49 -1.30
CA SER A 215 -4.30 -21.23 -1.96
C SER A 215 -5.54 -20.59 -2.55
N ILE A 216 -5.86 -19.36 -2.13
CA ILE A 216 -6.97 -18.58 -2.69
C ILE A 216 -6.45 -17.78 -3.87
N LEU A 217 -6.99 -18.09 -5.04
CA LEU A 217 -6.63 -17.48 -6.33
C LEU A 217 -7.91 -17.03 -7.06
N ASP A 218 -7.79 -16.10 -7.97
CA ASP A 218 -8.83 -15.73 -8.93
C ASP A 218 -8.43 -16.28 -10.31
N LYS A 219 -9.10 -17.36 -10.76
CA LYS A 219 -8.80 -18.03 -12.06
C LYS A 219 -7.32 -18.30 -12.23
N ASP A 220 -6.71 -19.00 -11.28
CA ASP A 220 -5.28 -19.34 -11.23
C ASP A 220 -4.31 -18.14 -11.14
N LYS A 221 -4.82 -16.94 -10.84
CA LYS A 221 -4.01 -15.75 -10.63
C LYS A 221 -4.09 -15.28 -9.19
N ALA A 222 -3.05 -14.59 -8.76
CA ALA A 222 -3.09 -13.89 -7.47
C ALA A 222 -4.25 -12.90 -7.42
N LEU A 223 -4.89 -12.80 -6.26
CA LEU A 223 -5.93 -11.80 -6.00
C LEU A 223 -5.39 -10.40 -6.28
N ASP A 224 -6.23 -9.51 -6.80
CA ASP A 224 -5.92 -8.08 -6.79
C ASP A 224 -5.97 -7.51 -5.36
N ILE A 225 -5.52 -6.27 -5.19
CA ILE A 225 -5.41 -5.67 -3.85
C ILE A 225 -6.79 -5.50 -3.21
N SER A 226 -7.84 -5.21 -3.97
CA SER A 226 -9.21 -5.07 -3.44
C SER A 226 -9.80 -6.42 -3.04
N GLN A 227 -9.59 -7.46 -3.84
CA GLN A 227 -9.98 -8.83 -3.52
C GLN A 227 -9.25 -9.31 -2.26
N LEU A 228 -7.93 -9.06 -2.18
CA LEU A 228 -7.12 -9.41 -1.00
C LEU A 228 -7.57 -8.67 0.25
N ALA A 229 -7.84 -7.35 0.16
CA ALA A 229 -8.38 -6.57 1.26
C ALA A 229 -9.72 -7.13 1.76
N SER A 230 -10.58 -7.53 0.84
CA SER A 230 -11.88 -8.11 1.14
C SER A 230 -11.77 -9.49 1.80
N LEU A 231 -10.85 -10.32 1.33
CA LEU A 231 -10.55 -11.62 1.93
C LEU A 231 -10.03 -11.45 3.36
N ILE A 232 -9.10 -10.51 3.58
CA ILE A 232 -8.59 -10.16 4.92
C ILE A 232 -9.75 -9.70 5.81
N LYS A 233 -10.57 -8.78 5.34
CA LYS A 233 -11.66 -8.18 6.14
C LYS A 233 -12.71 -9.19 6.60
N LYS A 234 -12.95 -10.23 5.79
CA LYS A 234 -13.89 -11.32 6.12
C LYS A 234 -13.26 -12.45 6.94
N SER A 235 -11.94 -12.48 7.12
CA SER A 235 -11.27 -13.55 7.87
C SER A 235 -11.51 -13.45 9.37
N SER A 236 -11.44 -14.59 10.06
CA SER A 236 -11.52 -14.63 11.52
C SER A 236 -10.21 -14.19 12.17
N PHE A 237 -9.08 -14.43 11.52
CA PHE A 237 -7.75 -14.07 12.01
C PHE A 237 -6.72 -14.10 10.89
N VAL A 238 -5.65 -13.32 11.06
CA VAL A 238 -4.52 -13.26 10.11
C VAL A 238 -3.21 -13.49 10.84
N ILE A 239 -2.35 -14.34 10.26
CA ILE A 239 -0.98 -14.54 10.73
C ILE A 239 -0.04 -14.24 9.57
N ALA A 240 0.86 -13.30 9.76
CA ALA A 240 1.70 -12.79 8.68
C ALA A 240 3.14 -12.50 9.13
N ASN A 241 4.08 -12.66 8.22
CA ASN A 241 5.38 -12.00 8.36
C ASN A 241 5.19 -10.46 8.28
N ASP A 242 6.20 -9.70 8.68
CA ASP A 242 6.22 -8.24 8.52
C ASP A 242 6.30 -7.85 7.03
N THR A 243 5.13 -7.78 6.39
CA THR A 243 4.94 -7.59 4.94
C THR A 243 3.74 -6.71 4.64
N GLY A 244 3.49 -6.46 3.34
CA GLY A 244 2.34 -5.68 2.87
C GLY A 244 0.98 -6.13 3.42
N PRO A 245 0.63 -7.42 3.35
CA PRO A 245 -0.60 -7.94 3.94
C PRO A 245 -0.76 -7.70 5.44
N ALA A 246 0.31 -7.76 6.24
CA ALA A 246 0.25 -7.45 7.68
C ALA A 246 -0.20 -6.01 7.92
N HIS A 247 0.34 -5.05 7.17
CA HIS A 247 -0.10 -3.65 7.25
C HIS A 247 -1.53 -3.46 6.76
N MET A 248 -1.94 -4.17 5.70
CA MET A 248 -3.34 -4.14 5.26
C MET A 248 -4.28 -4.65 6.35
N THR A 249 -3.93 -5.75 7.00
CA THR A 249 -4.70 -6.34 8.11
C THR A 249 -4.90 -5.34 9.24
N ALA A 250 -3.82 -4.71 9.71
CA ALA A 250 -3.88 -3.70 10.76
C ALA A 250 -4.81 -2.52 10.40
N HIS A 251 -4.76 -2.05 9.15
CA HIS A 251 -5.57 -0.91 8.68
C HIS A 251 -6.97 -1.30 8.18
N LEU A 252 -7.30 -2.58 8.19
CA LEU A 252 -8.66 -3.10 8.02
C LEU A 252 -9.35 -3.40 9.36
N GLY A 253 -8.59 -3.35 10.47
CA GLY A 253 -9.12 -3.62 11.80
C GLY A 253 -9.45 -5.09 12.06
N VAL A 254 -8.58 -6.00 11.58
CA VAL A 254 -8.69 -7.47 11.76
C VAL A 254 -7.63 -7.96 12.72
#